data_87edaf0f2a7e5521fac1ea81f7b06587
#
_entry.id   87edaf0f2a7e5521fac1ea81f7b06587
#
_cell.length_a   1.000
_cell.length_b   1.000
_cell.length_c   1.000
_cell.angle_alpha   90.00
_cell.angle_beta   90.00
_cell.angle_gamma   90.00
#
_symmetry.space_group_name_H-M   'P 1'
#
loop_
_entity.id
_entity.type
_entity.pdbx_description
1 polymer ?
#
loop_
_entity_poly.entity_id
_entity_poly.type
_entity_poly.pdbx_seq_one_letter_code
_entity_poly.pdbx_strand_id
1 'polypeptide(L)'
;MCGIVGYIGHREPSKIVIDGLRRLEYRGYDSAGIAVHHNQNGIDVTRAVGAVDKLDLLFSQKVTDEEARIAIGHTRWATHGVPAERNAHPHMSMRGTISLVHNGIIENYETLKKKLVSEGYEFKSDTDTEVLANWIEFHYHNIYSEGDHDLALAVRLALKDVVGAYAILVIDSHTQQIVAARKSSPLAIGIGSDEFVIASDATPIIEYTRDIVYLEDGQMAIIELHSQMNGGNPDVTFINLDNEVINPEIEHVDMELDQIEKGGFDTFMLKEIHEQSETVWNCLRGRLTDGEEPLMMGGVENVLPQLLRANKIFIIACGTSWHAGLIGKTMIETLTRVPVEVDYASEFRYRNPIIKPGDVVISISQSGETADTKAAM
;
A
#
# COMPACT_ATOMS: atom_id res chain seq x y z
N MET A 1 3.16 -1.98 -8.56
CA MET A 1 2.87 -2.19 -7.12
C MET A 1 1.37 -2.39 -6.94
N CYS A 2 0.97 -3.24 -5.99
CA CYS A 2 -0.44 -3.48 -5.70
C CYS A 2 -1.14 -2.25 -5.12
N GLY A 3 -2.48 -2.20 -5.23
CA GLY A 3 -3.33 -1.15 -4.67
C GLY A 3 -4.30 -1.70 -3.63
N ILE A 4 -4.43 -1.03 -2.49
CA ILE A 4 -5.42 -1.31 -1.45
C ILE A 4 -6.39 -0.14 -1.36
N VAL A 5 -7.69 -0.44 -1.23
CA VAL A 5 -8.73 0.51 -0.87
C VAL A 5 -9.68 -0.14 0.14
N GLY A 6 -10.05 0.60 1.18
CA GLY A 6 -11.08 0.23 2.13
C GLY A 6 -12.02 1.40 2.39
N TYR A 7 -13.24 1.09 2.74
CA TYR A 7 -14.25 2.08 3.11
C TYR A 7 -15.12 1.59 4.26
N ILE A 8 -15.42 2.50 5.17
CA ILE A 8 -16.39 2.32 6.23
C ILE A 8 -17.15 3.64 6.44
N GLY A 9 -18.48 3.60 6.35
CA GLY A 9 -19.28 4.81 6.46
C GLY A 9 -20.72 4.67 5.98
N HIS A 10 -21.33 5.79 5.62
CA HIS A 10 -22.75 5.90 5.31
C HIS A 10 -23.08 5.73 3.82
N ARG A 11 -22.08 5.79 2.93
CA ARG A 11 -22.27 5.67 1.46
C ARG A 11 -22.18 4.21 1.03
N GLU A 12 -22.48 3.94 -0.25
CA GLU A 12 -22.33 2.63 -0.86
C GLU A 12 -20.85 2.22 -0.91
N PRO A 13 -20.41 1.24 -0.10
CA PRO A 13 -18.99 0.95 0.08
C PRO A 13 -18.37 0.32 -1.16
N SER A 14 -19.11 -0.51 -1.89
CA SER A 14 -18.62 -1.21 -3.08
C SER A 14 -18.23 -0.24 -4.20
N LYS A 15 -19.04 0.78 -4.44
CA LYS A 15 -18.77 1.80 -5.44
C LYS A 15 -17.50 2.59 -5.12
N ILE A 16 -17.37 3.04 -3.87
CA ILE A 16 -16.20 3.81 -3.42
C ILE A 16 -14.92 2.98 -3.57
N VAL A 17 -14.97 1.71 -3.16
CA VAL A 17 -13.81 0.82 -3.26
C VAL A 17 -13.46 0.54 -4.73
N ILE A 18 -14.42 0.23 -5.59
CA ILE A 18 -14.16 -0.04 -7.02
C ILE A 18 -13.60 1.20 -7.72
N ASP A 19 -14.19 2.39 -7.49
CA ASP A 19 -13.70 3.64 -8.08
C ASP A 19 -12.29 3.99 -7.56
N GLY A 20 -12.03 3.76 -6.28
CA GLY A 20 -10.69 3.90 -5.70
C GLY A 20 -9.67 2.93 -6.30
N LEU A 21 -10.04 1.67 -6.55
CA LEU A 21 -9.16 0.70 -7.21
C LEU A 21 -8.84 1.10 -8.66
N ARG A 22 -9.80 1.68 -9.41
CA ARG A 22 -9.53 2.23 -10.75
C ARG A 22 -8.45 3.30 -10.72
N ARG A 23 -8.45 4.14 -9.70
CA ARG A 23 -7.43 5.20 -9.52
C ARG A 23 -6.05 4.63 -9.21
N LEU A 24 -5.98 3.40 -8.67
CA LEU A 24 -4.72 2.72 -8.38
C LEU A 24 -4.20 1.84 -9.52
N GLU A 25 -4.95 1.68 -10.64
CA GLU A 25 -4.51 0.88 -11.79
C GLU A 25 -3.19 1.35 -12.41
N TYR A 26 -2.85 2.64 -12.28
CA TYR A 26 -1.57 3.17 -12.76
C TYR A 26 -0.35 2.48 -12.11
N ARG A 27 -0.53 1.89 -10.92
CA ARG A 27 0.52 1.14 -10.21
C ARG A 27 0.79 -0.24 -10.80
N GLY A 28 -0.06 -0.70 -11.70
CA GLY A 28 -0.04 -2.01 -12.33
C GLY A 28 -1.02 -2.99 -11.68
N TYR A 29 -1.57 -3.89 -12.50
CA TYR A 29 -2.54 -4.91 -12.07
C TYR A 29 -2.46 -6.15 -12.96
N ASP A 30 -2.79 -7.31 -12.39
CA ASP A 30 -3.07 -8.57 -13.11
C ASP A 30 -4.42 -9.17 -12.68
N SER A 31 -4.90 -8.75 -11.54
CA SER A 31 -6.19 -9.15 -10.99
C SER A 31 -6.70 -8.10 -10.01
N ALA A 32 -8.00 -8.08 -9.78
CA ALA A 32 -8.64 -7.22 -8.80
C ALA A 32 -9.72 -7.98 -8.03
N GLY A 33 -10.09 -7.49 -6.85
CA GLY A 33 -11.20 -8.05 -6.10
C GLY A 33 -11.66 -7.16 -4.97
N ILE A 34 -12.84 -7.46 -4.49
CA ILE A 34 -13.54 -6.75 -3.41
C ILE A 34 -14.16 -7.75 -2.43
N ALA A 35 -14.14 -7.42 -1.15
CA ALA A 35 -14.95 -8.07 -0.11
C ALA A 35 -15.89 -7.03 0.49
N VAL A 36 -17.16 -7.39 0.58
CA VAL A 36 -18.21 -6.54 1.19
C VAL A 36 -18.75 -7.25 2.42
N HIS A 37 -18.83 -6.53 3.52
CA HIS A 37 -19.43 -7.01 4.76
C HIS A 37 -20.93 -6.76 4.75
N HIS A 38 -21.73 -7.81 4.95
CA HIS A 38 -23.19 -7.78 5.04
C HIS A 38 -23.64 -8.05 6.47
N ASN A 39 -24.51 -7.21 6.99
CA ASN A 39 -24.95 -7.29 8.39
C ASN A 39 -25.54 -8.65 8.83
N GLN A 40 -26.14 -9.39 7.89
CA GLN A 40 -26.80 -10.67 8.17
C GLN A 40 -26.18 -11.87 7.46
N ASN A 41 -25.40 -11.64 6.41
CA ASN A 41 -24.91 -12.67 5.48
C ASN A 41 -23.40 -12.89 5.54
N GLY A 42 -22.68 -12.25 6.46
CA GLY A 42 -21.23 -12.36 6.57
C GLY A 42 -20.50 -11.56 5.49
N ILE A 43 -19.45 -12.13 4.88
CA ILE A 43 -18.59 -11.45 3.91
C ILE A 43 -18.79 -12.07 2.53
N ASP A 44 -19.14 -11.25 1.52
CA ASP A 44 -19.14 -11.66 0.12
C ASP A 44 -17.88 -11.19 -0.59
N VAL A 45 -17.23 -12.10 -1.32
CA VAL A 45 -15.98 -11.83 -2.07
C VAL A 45 -16.22 -12.01 -3.56
N THR A 46 -15.79 -11.02 -4.33
CA THR A 46 -15.76 -11.06 -5.79
C THR A 46 -14.35 -10.79 -6.28
N ARG A 47 -13.85 -11.64 -7.20
CA ARG A 47 -12.50 -11.53 -7.77
C ARG A 47 -12.56 -11.63 -9.28
N ALA A 48 -11.63 -10.95 -9.97
CA ALA A 48 -11.49 -11.00 -11.41
C ALA A 48 -10.01 -11.00 -11.81
N VAL A 49 -9.64 -11.76 -12.82
CA VAL A 49 -8.33 -11.66 -13.48
C VAL A 49 -8.42 -10.58 -14.55
N GLY A 50 -7.53 -9.58 -14.45
CA GLY A 50 -7.44 -8.43 -15.35
C GLY A 50 -7.79 -7.10 -14.69
N ALA A 51 -8.28 -6.14 -15.48
CA ALA A 51 -8.60 -4.78 -15.06
C ALA A 51 -9.79 -4.71 -14.08
N VAL A 52 -9.87 -3.61 -13.33
CA VAL A 52 -10.95 -3.33 -12.38
C VAL A 52 -12.33 -3.29 -13.05
N ASP A 53 -12.40 -2.92 -14.32
CA ASP A 53 -13.66 -2.95 -15.08
C ASP A 53 -14.27 -4.36 -15.19
N LYS A 54 -13.45 -5.42 -15.21
CA LYS A 54 -13.97 -6.81 -15.15
C LYS A 54 -14.54 -7.14 -13.78
N LEU A 55 -13.89 -6.66 -12.72
CA LEU A 55 -14.41 -6.80 -11.36
C LEU A 55 -15.77 -6.11 -11.23
N ASP A 56 -15.87 -4.88 -11.72
CA ASP A 56 -17.09 -4.07 -11.67
C ASP A 56 -18.24 -4.76 -12.44
N LEU A 57 -17.96 -5.28 -13.64
CA LEU A 57 -18.93 -6.04 -14.41
C LEU A 57 -19.43 -7.29 -13.67
N LEU A 58 -18.56 -8.04 -13.01
CA LEU A 58 -18.93 -9.23 -12.25
C LEU A 58 -19.69 -8.86 -10.97
N PHE A 59 -19.28 -7.79 -10.29
CA PHE A 59 -19.93 -7.31 -9.08
C PHE A 59 -21.33 -6.77 -9.35
N SER A 60 -21.52 -6.00 -10.44
CA SER A 60 -22.81 -5.43 -10.83
C SER A 60 -23.91 -6.48 -11.17
N GLN A 61 -23.52 -7.73 -11.40
CA GLN A 61 -24.46 -8.84 -11.61
C GLN A 61 -24.98 -9.44 -10.29
N LYS A 62 -24.38 -9.07 -9.15
CA LYS A 62 -24.81 -9.51 -7.82
C LYS A 62 -25.90 -8.59 -7.28
N VAL A 63 -26.71 -9.13 -6.38
CA VAL A 63 -27.65 -8.32 -5.62
C VAL A 63 -26.87 -7.50 -4.60
N THR A 64 -26.92 -6.19 -4.72
CA THR A 64 -26.29 -5.27 -3.78
C THR A 64 -27.11 -5.19 -2.49
N ASP A 65 -26.44 -5.25 -1.34
CA ASP A 65 -27.02 -5.01 -0.05
C ASP A 65 -26.97 -3.50 0.25
N GLU A 66 -28.13 -2.85 0.23
CA GLU A 66 -28.26 -1.41 0.51
C GLU A 66 -27.87 -1.04 1.95
N GLU A 67 -27.79 -2.03 2.84
CA GLU A 67 -27.40 -1.84 4.23
C GLU A 67 -25.88 -2.04 4.46
N ALA A 68 -25.15 -2.49 3.47
CA ALA A 68 -23.70 -2.64 3.58
C ALA A 68 -23.02 -1.29 3.85
N ARG A 69 -22.07 -1.29 4.78
CA ARG A 69 -21.34 -0.09 5.25
C ARG A 69 -19.83 -0.24 5.12
N ILE A 70 -19.35 -1.45 4.88
CA ILE A 70 -17.93 -1.80 4.91
C ILE A 70 -17.58 -2.59 3.66
N ALA A 71 -16.49 -2.17 3.00
CA ALA A 71 -15.84 -2.95 1.96
C ALA A 71 -14.33 -2.75 1.96
N ILE A 72 -13.60 -3.79 1.54
CA ILE A 72 -12.16 -3.73 1.28
C ILE A 72 -11.88 -4.29 -0.12
N GLY A 73 -10.93 -3.72 -0.83
CA GLY A 73 -10.60 -4.12 -2.19
C GLY A 73 -9.12 -4.02 -2.51
N HIS A 74 -8.73 -4.66 -3.59
CA HIS A 74 -7.33 -4.80 -3.97
C HIS A 74 -7.14 -4.91 -5.47
N THR A 75 -6.10 -4.25 -6.01
CA THR A 75 -5.50 -4.54 -7.31
C THR A 75 -4.17 -5.23 -7.10
N ARG A 76 -4.04 -6.46 -7.61
CA ARG A 76 -2.85 -7.28 -7.43
C ARG A 76 -1.89 -7.14 -8.59
N TRP A 77 -0.60 -7.04 -8.28
CA TRP A 77 0.50 -7.31 -9.19
C TRP A 77 1.26 -8.51 -8.65
N ALA A 78 1.21 -9.65 -9.35
CA ALA A 78 1.67 -10.93 -8.83
C ALA A 78 3.15 -10.91 -8.42
N THR A 79 3.42 -11.28 -7.16
CA THR A 79 4.74 -11.59 -6.63
C THR A 79 4.86 -13.07 -6.30
N HIS A 80 3.79 -13.68 -5.76
CA HIS A 80 3.68 -15.09 -5.42
C HIS A 80 2.46 -15.73 -6.10
N GLY A 81 2.66 -16.82 -6.85
CA GLY A 81 1.62 -17.51 -7.59
C GLY A 81 1.22 -16.79 -8.89
N VAL A 82 0.80 -17.58 -9.88
CA VAL A 82 0.37 -17.07 -11.20
C VAL A 82 -0.88 -16.18 -11.10
N PRO A 83 -1.11 -15.25 -12.05
CA PRO A 83 -2.36 -14.54 -12.16
C PRO A 83 -3.52 -15.51 -12.37
N ALA A 84 -4.28 -15.75 -11.30
CA ALA A 84 -5.46 -16.62 -11.29
C ALA A 84 -6.43 -16.12 -10.23
N GLU A 85 -7.72 -16.39 -10.39
CA GLU A 85 -8.76 -15.95 -9.46
C GLU A 85 -8.50 -16.43 -8.02
N ARG A 86 -8.01 -17.69 -7.85
CA ARG A 86 -7.67 -18.23 -6.54
C ARG A 86 -6.56 -17.46 -5.83
N ASN A 87 -5.69 -16.78 -6.57
CA ASN A 87 -4.55 -16.01 -6.07
C ASN A 87 -4.85 -14.51 -5.98
N ALA A 88 -6.03 -14.06 -6.48
CA ALA A 88 -6.47 -12.67 -6.37
C ALA A 88 -6.94 -12.36 -4.95
N HIS A 89 -6.65 -11.14 -4.48
CA HIS A 89 -7.19 -10.62 -3.21
C HIS A 89 -8.62 -10.08 -3.40
N PRO A 90 -9.40 -9.98 -2.33
CA PRO A 90 -9.16 -10.37 -0.93
C PRO A 90 -9.09 -11.88 -0.74
N HIS A 91 -8.30 -12.35 0.23
CA HIS A 91 -8.30 -13.74 0.66
C HIS A 91 -9.24 -13.97 1.85
N MET A 92 -10.01 -15.05 1.77
CA MET A 92 -10.82 -15.52 2.89
C MET A 92 -10.03 -16.57 3.67
N SER A 93 -10.17 -16.54 4.99
CA SER A 93 -9.71 -17.63 5.85
C SER A 93 -10.48 -18.92 5.58
N MET A 94 -9.97 -20.05 6.02
CA MET A 94 -10.53 -21.38 5.74
C MET A 94 -11.98 -21.52 6.21
N ARG A 95 -12.32 -20.97 7.39
CA ARG A 95 -13.67 -21.05 7.98
C ARG A 95 -14.60 -19.94 7.46
N GLY A 96 -14.06 -19.00 6.66
CA GLY A 96 -14.84 -17.91 6.10
C GLY A 96 -15.13 -16.76 7.08
N THR A 97 -14.43 -16.72 8.22
CA THR A 97 -14.65 -15.71 9.26
C THR A 97 -13.91 -14.41 8.95
N ILE A 98 -12.71 -14.49 8.37
CA ILE A 98 -11.80 -13.36 8.13
C ILE A 98 -11.64 -13.13 6.63
N SER A 99 -11.69 -11.87 6.20
CA SER A 99 -11.27 -11.45 4.86
C SER A 99 -10.15 -10.43 4.95
N LEU A 100 -9.14 -10.59 4.08
CA LEU A 100 -7.89 -9.84 4.14
C LEU A 100 -7.43 -9.39 2.75
N VAL A 101 -6.99 -8.13 2.65
CA VAL A 101 -6.16 -7.62 1.54
C VAL A 101 -4.77 -7.27 2.06
N HIS A 102 -3.73 -7.48 1.23
CA HIS A 102 -2.35 -7.34 1.64
C HIS A 102 -1.46 -6.82 0.51
N ASN A 103 -0.65 -5.82 0.82
CA ASN A 103 0.49 -5.38 0.05
C ASN A 103 1.77 -5.69 0.82
N GLY A 104 2.66 -6.45 0.23
CA GLY A 104 3.93 -6.83 0.86
C GLY A 104 4.29 -8.28 0.64
N ILE A 105 5.17 -8.81 1.48
CA ILE A 105 5.63 -10.20 1.45
C ILE A 105 5.80 -10.68 2.90
N ILE A 106 5.16 -11.78 3.25
CA ILE A 106 5.35 -12.47 4.53
C ILE A 106 6.47 -13.50 4.37
N GLU A 107 7.68 -13.11 4.74
CA GLU A 107 8.90 -13.88 4.51
C GLU A 107 8.88 -15.27 5.20
N ASN A 108 8.27 -15.35 6.38
CA ASN A 108 8.17 -16.60 7.16
C ASN A 108 6.86 -17.36 6.93
N TYR A 109 6.14 -17.09 5.84
CA TYR A 109 4.83 -17.71 5.55
C TYR A 109 4.86 -19.25 5.54
N GLU A 110 5.96 -19.87 5.07
CA GLU A 110 6.07 -21.34 5.08
C GLU A 110 6.07 -21.93 6.49
N THR A 111 6.70 -21.23 7.44
CA THR A 111 6.74 -21.67 8.85
C THR A 111 5.35 -21.59 9.47
N LEU A 112 4.65 -20.47 9.24
CA LEU A 112 3.27 -20.28 9.71
C LEU A 112 2.33 -21.29 9.05
N LYS A 113 2.47 -21.54 7.75
CA LYS A 113 1.68 -22.52 7.00
C LYS A 113 1.85 -23.94 7.57
N LYS A 114 3.08 -24.36 7.86
CA LYS A 114 3.34 -25.69 8.47
C LYS A 114 2.61 -25.85 9.81
N LYS A 115 2.62 -24.82 10.65
CA LYS A 115 1.90 -24.82 11.93
C LYS A 115 0.39 -24.90 11.70
N LEU A 116 -0.16 -24.08 10.80
CA LEU A 116 -1.59 -24.13 10.46
C LEU A 116 -2.03 -25.48 9.90
N VAL A 117 -1.22 -26.12 9.04
CA VAL A 117 -1.52 -27.47 8.54
C VAL A 117 -1.57 -28.50 9.69
N SER A 118 -0.69 -28.38 10.70
CA SER A 118 -0.75 -29.26 11.88
C SER A 118 -1.99 -29.05 12.75
N GLU A 119 -2.62 -27.86 12.65
CA GLU A 119 -3.89 -27.51 13.30
C GLU A 119 -5.12 -27.78 12.40
N GLY A 120 -4.92 -28.43 11.23
CA GLY A 120 -5.99 -28.86 10.33
C GLY A 120 -6.44 -27.82 9.32
N TYR A 121 -5.67 -26.75 9.08
CA TYR A 121 -5.98 -25.76 8.06
C TYR A 121 -5.62 -26.26 6.66
N GLU A 122 -6.50 -26.00 5.70
CA GLU A 122 -6.31 -26.26 4.28
C GLU A 122 -6.15 -24.94 3.51
N PHE A 123 -5.42 -24.96 2.39
CA PHE A 123 -5.11 -23.80 1.58
C PHE A 123 -5.60 -23.98 0.15
N LYS A 124 -6.19 -22.92 -0.42
CA LYS A 124 -6.77 -22.91 -1.77
C LYS A 124 -5.91 -22.11 -2.76
N SER A 125 -5.06 -21.23 -2.26
CA SER A 125 -4.17 -20.37 -3.07
C SER A 125 -2.70 -20.70 -2.85
N ASP A 126 -1.88 -20.10 -3.71
CA ASP A 126 -0.41 -20.19 -3.63
C ASP A 126 0.19 -18.98 -2.89
N THR A 127 -0.65 -18.09 -2.27
CA THR A 127 -0.21 -16.83 -1.71
C THR A 127 0.15 -16.91 -0.24
N ASP A 128 1.12 -16.10 0.17
CA ASP A 128 1.45 -15.82 1.56
C ASP A 128 0.31 -15.13 2.31
N THR A 129 -0.51 -14.38 1.58
CA THR A 129 -1.67 -13.65 2.13
C THR A 129 -2.75 -14.56 2.67
N GLU A 130 -3.05 -15.70 2.01
CA GLU A 130 -3.98 -16.68 2.56
C GLU A 130 -3.44 -17.31 3.86
N VAL A 131 -2.13 -17.47 3.94
CA VAL A 131 -1.49 -17.94 5.18
C VAL A 131 -1.71 -16.93 6.30
N LEU A 132 -1.54 -15.63 6.02
CA LEU A 132 -1.79 -14.58 7.01
C LEU A 132 -3.27 -14.52 7.41
N ALA A 133 -4.22 -14.64 6.48
CA ALA A 133 -5.65 -14.67 6.78
C ALA A 133 -6.00 -15.81 7.74
N ASN A 134 -5.46 -17.01 7.48
CA ASN A 134 -5.64 -18.19 8.32
C ASN A 134 -4.91 -18.05 9.67
N TRP A 135 -3.76 -17.34 9.71
CA TRP A 135 -3.02 -17.09 10.94
C TRP A 135 -3.77 -16.14 11.87
N ILE A 136 -4.41 -15.10 11.30
CA ILE A 136 -5.31 -14.21 12.04
C ILE A 136 -6.53 -15.00 12.55
N GLU A 137 -7.16 -15.83 11.72
CA GLU A 137 -8.30 -16.66 12.12
C GLU A 137 -7.92 -17.65 13.25
N PHE A 138 -6.74 -18.24 13.21
CA PHE A 138 -6.23 -19.11 14.27
C PHE A 138 -6.17 -18.37 15.61
N HIS A 139 -5.61 -17.16 15.64
CA HIS A 139 -5.60 -16.34 16.85
C HIS A 139 -7.02 -15.91 17.25
N TYR A 140 -7.86 -15.50 16.31
CA TYR A 140 -9.23 -15.07 16.53
C TYR A 140 -10.05 -16.14 17.26
N HIS A 141 -9.92 -17.42 16.86
CA HIS A 141 -10.61 -18.52 17.53
C HIS A 141 -9.97 -18.93 18.86
N ASN A 142 -8.67 -18.75 19.05
CA ASN A 142 -8.00 -19.11 20.29
C ASN A 142 -8.18 -18.09 21.41
N ILE A 143 -8.48 -16.83 21.08
CA ILE A 143 -8.80 -15.78 22.04
C ILE A 143 -10.26 -15.91 22.52
N TYR A 144 -11.08 -16.62 21.74
CA TYR A 144 -12.50 -16.71 21.92
C TYR A 144 -12.88 -17.32 23.28
N SER A 145 -13.33 -16.50 24.22
CA SER A 145 -14.12 -16.89 25.38
C SER A 145 -15.53 -16.40 25.16
N GLU A 146 -16.50 -17.33 25.12
CA GLU A 146 -17.93 -17.16 24.91
C GLU A 146 -18.46 -15.72 24.67
N GLY A 147 -18.47 -15.28 23.41
CA GLY A 147 -19.20 -14.07 22.97
C GLY A 147 -18.37 -12.83 22.67
N ASP A 148 -17.07 -12.81 22.91
CA ASP A 148 -16.20 -11.65 22.67
C ASP A 148 -15.37 -11.84 21.39
N HIS A 149 -15.78 -11.16 20.31
CA HIS A 149 -15.08 -11.15 19.04
C HIS A 149 -14.13 -9.94 19.00
N ASP A 150 -12.84 -10.16 19.27
CA ASP A 150 -11.81 -9.11 19.23
C ASP A 150 -10.90 -9.30 18.01
N LEU A 151 -11.30 -8.72 16.87
CA LEU A 151 -10.52 -8.76 15.64
C LEU A 151 -9.18 -8.02 15.81
N ALA A 152 -9.18 -6.88 16.47
CA ALA A 152 -7.98 -6.06 16.65
C ALA A 152 -6.90 -6.81 17.45
N LEU A 153 -7.30 -7.51 18.53
CA LEU A 153 -6.40 -8.37 19.30
C LEU A 153 -5.88 -9.54 18.47
N ALA A 154 -6.74 -10.20 17.69
CA ALA A 154 -6.34 -11.31 16.82
C ALA A 154 -5.31 -10.88 15.78
N VAL A 155 -5.54 -9.76 15.09
CA VAL A 155 -4.61 -9.17 14.13
C VAL A 155 -3.29 -8.82 14.81
N ARG A 156 -3.34 -8.15 15.96
CA ARG A 156 -2.16 -7.74 16.71
C ARG A 156 -1.29 -8.94 17.15
N LEU A 157 -1.90 -10.00 17.64
CA LEU A 157 -1.19 -11.22 18.02
C LEU A 157 -0.58 -11.92 16.81
N ALA A 158 -1.33 -12.02 15.71
CA ALA A 158 -0.84 -12.60 14.46
C ALA A 158 0.38 -11.85 13.92
N LEU A 159 0.34 -10.51 13.94
CA LEU A 159 1.42 -9.67 13.41
C LEU A 159 2.71 -9.71 14.24
N LYS A 160 2.65 -10.07 15.51
CA LYS A 160 3.85 -10.28 16.34
C LYS A 160 4.70 -11.47 15.86
N ASP A 161 4.08 -12.45 15.21
CA ASP A 161 4.75 -13.62 14.67
C ASP A 161 5.21 -13.43 13.21
N VAL A 162 4.78 -12.35 12.55
CA VAL A 162 5.05 -12.09 11.14
C VAL A 162 6.42 -11.44 10.93
N VAL A 163 7.21 -12.02 10.04
CA VAL A 163 8.46 -11.45 9.52
C VAL A 163 8.22 -11.04 8.07
N GLY A 164 8.56 -9.80 7.72
CA GLY A 164 8.40 -9.25 6.39
C GLY A 164 7.73 -7.88 6.37
N ALA A 165 7.31 -7.46 5.17
CA ALA A 165 6.63 -6.21 4.91
C ALA A 165 5.12 -6.44 4.71
N TYR A 166 4.29 -5.57 5.28
CA TYR A 166 2.84 -5.62 5.08
C TYR A 166 2.19 -4.24 5.17
N ALA A 167 1.16 -4.04 4.35
CA ALA A 167 0.04 -3.15 4.57
C ALA A 167 -1.22 -4.00 4.39
N ILE A 168 -2.07 -4.07 5.40
CA ILE A 168 -3.24 -4.93 5.42
C ILE A 168 -4.51 -4.17 5.81
N LEU A 169 -5.64 -4.60 5.22
CA LEU A 169 -6.97 -4.36 5.76
C LEU A 169 -7.62 -5.69 6.04
N VAL A 170 -8.20 -5.80 7.21
CA VAL A 170 -8.86 -7.01 7.71
C VAL A 170 -10.27 -6.67 8.15
N ILE A 171 -11.24 -7.49 7.72
CA ILE A 171 -12.62 -7.49 8.20
C ILE A 171 -13.01 -8.89 8.67
N ASP A 172 -13.93 -8.98 9.59
CA ASP A 172 -14.51 -10.26 10.02
C ASP A 172 -16.02 -10.32 9.77
N SER A 173 -16.60 -11.50 9.91
CA SER A 173 -18.03 -11.73 9.67
C SER A 173 -18.93 -11.39 10.85
N HIS A 174 -18.40 -10.94 11.99
CA HIS A 174 -19.14 -10.77 13.24
C HIS A 174 -19.19 -9.33 13.70
N THR A 175 -18.12 -8.57 13.43
CA THR A 175 -18.01 -7.17 13.87
C THR A 175 -18.14 -6.21 12.69
N GLN A 176 -18.54 -4.99 12.97
CA GLN A 176 -18.61 -3.93 11.96
C GLN A 176 -17.38 -3.04 12.08
N GLN A 177 -16.20 -3.61 11.78
CA GLN A 177 -14.94 -2.90 11.86
C GLN A 177 -14.01 -3.25 10.71
N ILE A 178 -13.09 -2.32 10.43
CA ILE A 178 -11.89 -2.55 9.63
C ILE A 178 -10.68 -2.40 10.55
N VAL A 179 -9.81 -3.41 10.56
CA VAL A 179 -8.49 -3.29 11.18
C VAL A 179 -7.45 -3.08 10.09
N ALA A 180 -6.77 -1.95 10.13
CA ALA A 180 -5.69 -1.59 9.25
C ALA A 180 -4.35 -1.71 10.00
N ALA A 181 -3.31 -2.24 9.37
CA ALA A 181 -1.97 -2.31 9.95
C ALA A 181 -0.89 -2.18 8.90
N ARG A 182 0.26 -1.62 9.30
CA ARG A 182 1.37 -1.36 8.40
C ARG A 182 2.73 -1.72 8.98
N LYS A 183 3.61 -2.23 8.09
CA LYS A 183 5.06 -2.34 8.26
C LYS A 183 5.73 -2.31 6.89
N SER A 184 6.55 -1.32 6.60
CA SER A 184 7.34 -1.14 5.37
C SER A 184 6.55 -0.97 4.05
N SER A 185 5.23 -1.17 4.03
CA SER A 185 4.36 -0.90 2.87
C SER A 185 3.42 0.26 3.18
N PRO A 186 3.17 1.22 2.25
CA PRO A 186 2.39 2.41 2.55
C PRO A 186 0.91 2.09 2.81
N LEU A 187 0.33 2.80 3.80
CA LEU A 187 -1.09 2.78 4.11
C LEU A 187 -1.50 4.10 4.75
N ALA A 188 -2.57 4.70 4.23
CA ALA A 188 -3.10 5.98 4.65
C ALA A 188 -4.59 5.87 4.99
N ILE A 189 -5.07 6.71 5.90
CA ILE A 189 -6.45 6.75 6.37
C ILE A 189 -6.95 8.18 6.20
N GLY A 190 -7.91 8.37 5.31
CA GLY A 190 -8.65 9.61 5.13
C GLY A 190 -9.77 9.72 6.16
N ILE A 191 -9.79 10.85 6.89
CA ILE A 191 -10.79 11.16 7.90
C ILE A 191 -11.84 12.06 7.25
N GLY A 192 -12.97 11.47 6.87
CA GLY A 192 -14.11 12.20 6.31
C GLY A 192 -15.16 12.58 7.36
N SER A 193 -16.25 13.18 6.91
CA SER A 193 -17.40 13.47 7.75
C SER A 193 -18.26 12.21 7.87
N ASP A 194 -18.19 11.53 9.02
CA ASP A 194 -18.90 10.28 9.30
C ASP A 194 -18.52 9.12 8.36
N GLU A 195 -17.29 9.11 7.87
CA GLU A 195 -16.76 8.07 7.01
C GLU A 195 -15.22 8.05 7.03
N PHE A 196 -14.64 6.88 6.75
CA PHE A 196 -13.20 6.71 6.55
C PHE A 196 -12.93 5.99 5.24
N VAL A 197 -11.94 6.52 4.51
CA VAL A 197 -11.40 5.89 3.30
C VAL A 197 -9.97 5.49 3.58
N ILE A 198 -9.65 4.22 3.45
CA ILE A 198 -8.31 3.70 3.69
C ILE A 198 -7.70 3.32 2.35
N ALA A 199 -6.47 3.73 2.08
CA ALA A 199 -5.81 3.34 0.84
C ALA A 199 -4.29 3.26 0.96
N SER A 200 -3.67 2.51 0.06
CA SER A 200 -2.20 2.43 -0.07
C SER A 200 -1.57 3.66 -0.74
N ASP A 201 -2.38 4.65 -1.11
CA ASP A 201 -1.99 5.90 -1.77
C ASP A 201 -3.07 6.96 -1.46
N ALA A 202 -2.74 8.24 -1.47
CA ALA A 202 -3.70 9.32 -1.20
C ALA A 202 -4.75 9.50 -2.31
N THR A 203 -4.47 9.07 -3.55
CA THR A 203 -5.32 9.31 -4.71
C THR A 203 -6.77 8.82 -4.58
N PRO A 204 -7.08 7.65 -3.99
CA PRO A 204 -8.47 7.28 -3.73
C PRO A 204 -9.14 8.07 -2.59
N ILE A 205 -8.35 8.69 -1.71
CA ILE A 205 -8.84 9.36 -0.50
C ILE A 205 -9.29 10.78 -0.77
N ILE A 206 -8.53 11.54 -1.58
CA ILE A 206 -8.68 13.00 -1.74
C ILE A 206 -10.00 13.46 -2.35
N GLU A 207 -10.78 12.56 -2.96
CA GLU A 207 -12.16 12.86 -3.39
C GLU A 207 -13.11 13.04 -2.20
N TYR A 208 -12.82 12.35 -1.10
CA TYR A 208 -13.71 12.27 0.06
C TYR A 208 -13.24 13.19 1.20
N THR A 209 -11.94 13.29 1.38
CA THR A 209 -11.33 14.15 2.39
C THR A 209 -9.88 14.48 2.04
N ARG A 210 -9.40 15.63 2.53
CA ARG A 210 -8.00 16.05 2.43
C ARG A 210 -7.23 15.83 3.74
N ASP A 211 -7.91 15.45 4.80
CA ASP A 211 -7.31 15.18 6.11
C ASP A 211 -6.93 13.69 6.17
N ILE A 212 -5.63 13.43 6.15
CA ILE A 212 -5.06 12.09 5.98
C ILE A 212 -4.09 11.79 7.13
N VAL A 213 -4.19 10.60 7.67
CA VAL A 213 -3.19 10.00 8.56
C VAL A 213 -2.40 8.95 7.79
N TYR A 214 -1.09 9.11 7.70
CA TYR A 214 -0.20 8.07 7.19
C TYR A 214 0.27 7.21 8.35
N LEU A 215 -0.10 5.92 8.33
CA LEU A 215 0.39 5.00 9.37
C LEU A 215 1.91 4.82 9.27
N GLU A 216 2.57 4.74 10.41
CA GLU A 216 3.98 4.38 10.53
C GLU A 216 4.16 2.88 10.76
N ASP A 217 5.41 2.40 10.68
CA ASP A 217 5.72 0.98 10.88
C ASP A 217 5.35 0.51 12.29
N GLY A 218 4.58 -0.58 12.35
CA GLY A 218 4.09 -1.14 13.61
C GLY A 218 2.84 -0.47 14.16
N GLN A 219 2.27 0.50 13.44
CA GLN A 219 1.00 1.11 13.81
C GLN A 219 -0.19 0.34 13.24
N MET A 220 -1.30 0.42 13.95
CA MET A 220 -2.60 -0.13 13.60
C MET A 220 -3.69 0.93 13.77
N ALA A 221 -4.70 0.88 12.92
CA ALA A 221 -5.94 1.64 13.11
C ALA A 221 -7.12 0.66 13.19
N ILE A 222 -7.96 0.86 14.19
CA ILE A 222 -9.20 0.13 14.42
C ILE A 222 -10.32 1.10 14.12
N ILE A 223 -11.08 0.84 13.07
CA ILE A 223 -12.16 1.71 12.60
C ILE A 223 -13.47 0.94 12.75
N GLU A 224 -14.36 1.42 13.62
CA GLU A 224 -15.56 0.72 14.05
C GLU A 224 -16.83 1.54 13.78
N LEU A 225 -17.88 0.86 13.31
CA LEU A 225 -19.23 1.43 13.29
C LEU A 225 -19.89 1.25 14.66
N HIS A 226 -20.24 2.34 15.31
CA HIS A 226 -21.00 2.28 16.54
C HIS A 226 -22.48 1.97 16.27
N SER A 227 -23.08 1.20 17.16
CA SER A 227 -24.52 0.92 17.09
C SER A 227 -25.34 2.20 17.10
N GLN A 228 -26.59 2.16 16.59
CA GLN A 228 -27.52 3.30 16.44
C GLN A 228 -27.69 4.20 17.67
N MET A 229 -27.26 3.79 18.85
CA MET A 229 -27.30 4.64 20.06
C MET A 229 -26.43 5.90 19.99
N ASN A 230 -25.40 5.92 19.11
CA ASN A 230 -24.51 7.08 18.91
C ASN A 230 -24.61 7.66 17.48
N GLY A 231 -25.73 7.42 16.76
CA GLY A 231 -25.90 7.94 15.40
C GLY A 231 -25.35 7.04 14.30
N GLY A 232 -24.70 5.92 14.62
CA GLY A 232 -24.18 4.95 13.63
C GLY A 232 -22.93 5.42 12.89
N ASN A 233 -22.26 6.47 13.37
CA ASN A 233 -21.05 7.01 12.75
C ASN A 233 -19.83 6.18 13.12
N PRO A 234 -18.87 5.98 12.19
CA PRO A 234 -17.63 5.28 12.50
C PRO A 234 -16.70 6.15 13.35
N ASP A 235 -15.88 5.49 14.18
CA ASP A 235 -14.80 6.09 14.94
C ASP A 235 -13.50 5.34 14.69
N VAL A 236 -12.36 5.99 14.97
CA VAL A 236 -11.04 5.40 14.76
C VAL A 236 -10.18 5.48 16.01
N THR A 237 -9.58 4.35 16.39
CA THR A 237 -8.57 4.26 17.43
C THR A 237 -7.25 3.81 16.81
N PHE A 238 -6.18 4.56 17.08
CA PHE A 238 -4.83 4.21 16.64
C PHE A 238 -4.05 3.59 17.79
N ILE A 239 -3.41 2.44 17.52
CA ILE A 239 -2.57 1.73 18.50
C ILE A 239 -1.28 1.26 17.83
N ASN A 240 -0.29 0.89 18.64
CA ASN A 240 0.87 0.14 18.20
C ASN A 240 0.71 -1.38 18.50
N LEU A 241 1.67 -2.19 18.04
CA LEU A 241 1.65 -3.65 18.29
C LEU A 241 1.75 -4.01 19.79
N ASP A 242 2.16 -3.10 20.67
CA ASP A 242 2.18 -3.28 22.12
C ASP A 242 0.89 -2.85 22.81
N ASN A 243 -0.14 -2.48 22.02
CA ASN A 243 -1.46 -2.04 22.49
C ASN A 243 -1.45 -0.67 23.20
N GLU A 244 -0.48 0.15 22.89
CA GLU A 244 -0.44 1.52 23.37
C GLU A 244 -1.23 2.41 22.40
N VAL A 245 -2.14 3.24 22.92
CA VAL A 245 -2.88 4.21 22.12
C VAL A 245 -1.93 5.30 21.65
N ILE A 246 -1.98 5.60 20.37
CA ILE A 246 -1.18 6.65 19.73
C ILE A 246 -2.08 7.73 19.15
N ASN A 247 -1.54 8.94 19.01
CA ASN A 247 -2.24 10.06 18.36
C ASN A 247 -1.40 10.50 17.16
N PRO A 248 -1.62 9.91 15.98
CA PRO A 248 -0.85 10.28 14.79
C PRO A 248 -1.19 11.70 14.35
N GLU A 249 -0.24 12.32 13.63
CA GLU A 249 -0.45 13.63 13.02
C GLU A 249 -1.42 13.51 11.84
N ILE A 250 -2.37 14.44 11.74
CA ILE A 250 -3.28 14.55 10.61
C ILE A 250 -2.65 15.55 9.64
N GLU A 251 -2.33 15.09 8.44
CA GLU A 251 -1.80 15.90 7.37
C GLU A 251 -2.93 16.39 6.45
N HIS A 252 -2.91 17.67 6.10
CA HIS A 252 -3.81 18.23 5.08
C HIS A 252 -3.14 18.19 3.70
N VAL A 253 -3.69 17.40 2.78
CA VAL A 253 -3.11 17.19 1.44
C VAL A 253 -3.73 18.14 0.42
N ASP A 254 -2.92 19.09 -0.06
CA ASP A 254 -3.28 20.00 -1.14
C ASP A 254 -2.96 19.39 -2.51
N MET A 255 -3.84 18.51 -2.99
CA MET A 255 -3.75 17.89 -4.31
C MET A 255 -5.05 18.08 -5.07
N GLU A 256 -4.96 18.52 -6.33
CA GLU A 256 -6.15 18.72 -7.18
C GLU A 256 -6.57 17.39 -7.85
N LEU A 257 -7.88 17.15 -7.96
CA LEU A 257 -8.44 15.93 -8.56
C LEU A 257 -7.97 15.73 -10.01
N ASP A 258 -7.85 16.81 -10.78
CA ASP A 258 -7.40 16.75 -12.18
C ASP A 258 -5.99 16.15 -12.34
N GLN A 259 -5.16 16.23 -11.31
CA GLN A 259 -3.81 15.67 -11.32
C GLN A 259 -3.80 14.14 -11.22
N ILE A 260 -4.83 13.57 -10.64
CA ILE A 260 -4.93 12.13 -10.38
C ILE A 260 -5.82 11.39 -11.38
N GLU A 261 -6.59 12.10 -12.20
CA GLU A 261 -7.46 11.52 -13.21
C GLU A 261 -6.75 11.38 -14.56
N LYS A 262 -7.27 10.51 -15.42
CA LYS A 262 -6.72 10.35 -16.78
C LYS A 262 -6.90 11.59 -17.66
N GLY A 263 -7.74 12.57 -17.27
CA GLY A 263 -7.91 13.85 -17.98
C GLY A 263 -8.34 13.69 -19.45
N GLY A 264 -9.13 12.66 -19.76
CA GLY A 264 -9.59 12.36 -21.13
C GLY A 264 -8.64 11.47 -21.95
N PHE A 265 -7.53 11.03 -21.37
CA PHE A 265 -6.63 10.06 -22.03
C PHE A 265 -7.05 8.61 -21.73
N ASP A 266 -6.84 7.70 -22.69
CA ASP A 266 -7.18 6.27 -22.52
C ASP A 266 -6.36 5.61 -21.41
N THR A 267 -5.10 6.03 -21.23
CA THR A 267 -4.18 5.48 -20.22
C THR A 267 -3.41 6.59 -19.51
N PHE A 268 -2.97 6.33 -18.27
CA PHE A 268 -2.06 7.22 -17.55
C PHE A 268 -0.75 7.44 -18.31
N MET A 269 -0.17 6.40 -18.91
CA MET A 269 1.05 6.53 -19.70
C MET A 269 0.87 7.54 -20.85
N LEU A 270 -0.27 7.51 -21.54
CA LEU A 270 -0.55 8.47 -22.62
C LEU A 270 -0.67 9.89 -22.08
N LYS A 271 -1.36 10.08 -20.94
CA LYS A 271 -1.42 11.37 -20.24
C LYS A 271 -0.01 11.87 -19.90
N GLU A 272 0.79 11.05 -19.23
CA GLU A 272 2.16 11.39 -18.83
C GLU A 272 3.06 11.76 -20.01
N ILE A 273 2.92 11.06 -21.16
CA ILE A 273 3.64 11.41 -22.39
C ILE A 273 3.28 12.84 -22.85
N HIS A 274 2.01 13.19 -22.81
CA HIS A 274 1.57 14.55 -23.24
C HIS A 274 1.91 15.62 -22.23
N GLU A 275 1.98 15.32 -20.95
CA GLU A 275 2.31 16.26 -19.88
C GLU A 275 3.81 16.53 -19.72
N GLN A 276 4.69 15.78 -20.41
CA GLN A 276 6.14 15.89 -20.23
C GLN A 276 6.70 17.29 -20.37
N SER A 277 6.19 18.10 -21.30
CA SER A 277 6.66 19.46 -21.50
C SER A 277 6.42 20.34 -20.25
N GLU A 278 5.30 20.15 -19.58
CA GLU A 278 4.96 20.87 -18.35
C GLU A 278 5.68 20.28 -17.13
N THR A 279 5.68 18.97 -16.98
CA THR A 279 6.29 18.29 -15.83
C THR A 279 7.80 18.48 -15.78
N VAL A 280 8.50 18.44 -16.94
CA VAL A 280 9.92 18.78 -17.02
C VAL A 280 10.17 20.24 -16.65
N TRP A 281 9.33 21.18 -17.14
CA TRP A 281 9.44 22.58 -16.76
C TRP A 281 9.22 22.79 -15.25
N ASN A 282 8.23 22.12 -14.68
CA ASN A 282 7.95 22.19 -13.24
C ASN A 282 9.12 21.66 -12.40
N CYS A 283 9.82 20.60 -12.86
CA CYS A 283 11.04 20.12 -12.22
C CYS A 283 12.18 21.15 -12.21
N LEU A 284 12.22 22.05 -13.17
CA LEU A 284 13.26 23.08 -13.30
C LEU A 284 12.87 24.41 -12.62
N ARG A 285 11.58 24.63 -12.36
CA ARG A 285 11.06 25.87 -11.81
C ARG A 285 11.68 26.17 -10.44
N GLY A 286 12.25 27.37 -10.29
CA GLY A 286 12.94 27.82 -9.07
C GLY A 286 14.31 27.16 -8.83
N ARG A 287 14.74 26.27 -9.73
CA ARG A 287 16.08 25.64 -9.67
C ARG A 287 17.05 26.20 -10.69
N LEU A 288 16.56 26.73 -11.78
CA LEU A 288 17.35 27.48 -12.75
C LEU A 288 17.22 28.96 -12.47
N THR A 289 18.34 29.67 -12.40
CA THR A 289 18.42 31.12 -12.16
C THR A 289 19.24 31.77 -13.27
N ASP A 290 18.97 33.04 -13.53
CA ASP A 290 19.74 33.87 -14.50
C ASP A 290 20.98 34.48 -13.84
N GLY A 291 21.34 34.09 -12.61
CA GLY A 291 22.45 34.62 -11.83
C GLY A 291 23.80 33.92 -12.04
N GLU A 292 24.79 34.30 -11.24
CA GLU A 292 26.12 33.67 -11.23
C GLU A 292 26.08 32.22 -10.82
N GLU A 293 25.07 31.82 -10.03
CA GLU A 293 24.79 30.44 -9.67
C GLU A 293 23.59 29.93 -10.49
N PRO A 294 23.82 29.31 -11.64
CA PRO A 294 22.74 28.96 -12.57
C PRO A 294 21.84 27.82 -12.07
N LEU A 295 22.21 27.10 -11.00
CA LEU A 295 21.46 26.00 -10.45
C LEU A 295 21.34 26.11 -8.93
N MET A 296 20.11 26.21 -8.43
CA MET A 296 19.78 26.18 -7.00
C MET A 296 19.17 24.84 -6.62
N MET A 297 19.85 24.09 -5.76
CA MET A 297 19.39 22.80 -5.21
C MET A 297 19.62 22.78 -3.70
N GLY A 298 18.81 23.54 -2.95
CA GLY A 298 18.98 23.77 -1.51
C GLY A 298 19.20 22.50 -0.68
N GLY A 299 18.52 21.38 -1.03
CA GLY A 299 18.72 20.10 -0.36
C GLY A 299 20.10 19.46 -0.61
N VAL A 300 20.82 19.88 -1.66
CA VAL A 300 22.13 19.32 -2.02
C VAL A 300 23.29 20.15 -1.44
N GLU A 301 23.04 21.41 -1.09
CA GLU A 301 24.09 22.32 -0.59
C GLU A 301 24.87 21.77 0.60
N ASN A 302 24.17 21.11 1.53
CA ASN A 302 24.80 20.53 2.73
C ASN A 302 25.73 19.35 2.43
N VAL A 303 25.53 18.67 1.32
CA VAL A 303 26.32 17.49 0.89
C VAL A 303 27.22 17.78 -0.31
N LEU A 304 27.18 18.99 -0.85
CA LEU A 304 27.97 19.39 -2.01
C LEU A 304 29.49 19.17 -1.82
N PRO A 305 30.10 19.48 -0.66
CA PRO A 305 31.52 19.20 -0.43
C PRO A 305 31.89 17.72 -0.53
N GLN A 306 30.98 16.82 -0.15
CA GLN A 306 31.15 15.37 -0.24
C GLN A 306 31.03 14.94 -1.70
N LEU A 307 30.03 15.44 -2.44
CA LEU A 307 29.83 15.15 -3.86
C LEU A 307 31.04 15.58 -4.69
N LEU A 308 31.58 16.78 -4.46
CA LEU A 308 32.75 17.30 -5.18
C LEU A 308 34.04 16.53 -4.91
N ARG A 309 34.10 15.77 -3.83
CA ARG A 309 35.27 14.93 -3.44
C ARG A 309 35.03 13.44 -3.65
N ALA A 310 33.90 13.07 -4.26
CA ALA A 310 33.55 11.68 -4.46
C ALA A 310 34.60 10.93 -5.29
N ASN A 311 35.09 9.82 -4.78
CA ASN A 311 35.99 8.91 -5.51
C ASN A 311 35.22 8.01 -6.47
N LYS A 312 34.02 7.62 -6.09
CA LYS A 312 33.07 6.80 -6.82
C LYS A 312 31.65 7.14 -6.40
N ILE A 313 30.72 7.04 -7.31
CA ILE A 313 29.29 7.21 -7.02
C ILE A 313 28.56 5.89 -7.31
N PHE A 314 27.77 5.43 -6.35
CA PHE A 314 26.78 4.38 -6.56
C PHE A 314 25.40 5.01 -6.73
N ILE A 315 24.66 4.61 -7.76
CA ILE A 315 23.27 4.99 -7.93
C ILE A 315 22.44 3.72 -7.71
N ILE A 316 21.56 3.75 -6.71
CA ILE A 316 20.72 2.60 -6.36
C ILE A 316 19.25 2.96 -6.55
N ALA A 317 18.50 2.10 -7.22
CA ALA A 317 17.09 2.32 -7.53
C ALA A 317 16.38 1.03 -7.95
N CYS A 318 15.07 1.11 -8.12
CA CYS A 318 14.23 0.07 -8.71
C CYS A 318 13.43 0.63 -9.89
N GLY A 319 13.06 -0.24 -10.83
CA GLY A 319 12.18 0.09 -11.95
C GLY A 319 12.67 1.25 -12.82
N THR A 320 11.79 2.19 -13.14
CA THR A 320 12.11 3.34 -14.00
C THR A 320 13.14 4.29 -13.39
N SER A 321 13.20 4.37 -12.06
CA SER A 321 14.25 5.12 -11.35
C SER A 321 15.64 4.53 -11.58
N TRP A 322 15.77 3.20 -11.70
CA TRP A 322 17.02 2.54 -12.08
C TRP A 322 17.44 2.91 -13.51
N HIS A 323 16.48 2.96 -14.46
CA HIS A 323 16.74 3.43 -15.82
C HIS A 323 17.21 4.89 -15.86
N ALA A 324 16.62 5.77 -15.05
CA ALA A 324 17.10 7.15 -14.88
C ALA A 324 18.54 7.17 -14.34
N GLY A 325 18.87 6.26 -13.42
CA GLY A 325 20.22 6.07 -12.89
C GLY A 325 21.25 5.73 -13.98
N LEU A 326 20.89 4.89 -14.98
CA LEU A 326 21.77 4.56 -16.12
C LEU A 326 22.10 5.80 -16.96
N ILE A 327 21.12 6.68 -17.19
CA ILE A 327 21.34 7.97 -17.89
C ILE A 327 22.21 8.87 -17.04
N GLY A 328 21.90 9.00 -15.74
CA GLY A 328 22.69 9.76 -14.76
C GLY A 328 24.16 9.32 -14.72
N LYS A 329 24.43 8.00 -14.75
CA LYS A 329 25.78 7.45 -14.86
C LYS A 329 26.53 8.04 -16.07
N THR A 330 25.92 7.93 -17.28
CA THR A 330 26.56 8.42 -18.50
C THR A 330 26.86 9.91 -18.42
N MET A 331 25.93 10.71 -17.89
CA MET A 331 26.11 12.15 -17.74
C MET A 331 27.24 12.48 -16.74
N ILE A 332 27.22 11.88 -15.55
CA ILE A 332 28.22 12.13 -14.50
C ILE A 332 29.61 11.71 -14.98
N GLU A 333 29.78 10.49 -15.49
CA GLU A 333 31.07 10.01 -15.97
C GLU A 333 31.65 10.87 -17.11
N THR A 334 30.78 11.36 -18.02
CA THR A 334 31.19 12.22 -19.12
C THR A 334 31.67 13.58 -18.65
N LEU A 335 30.91 14.20 -17.72
CA LEU A 335 31.15 15.58 -17.30
C LEU A 335 32.22 15.69 -16.20
N THR A 336 32.23 14.74 -15.24
CA THR A 336 33.07 14.83 -14.04
C THR A 336 34.27 13.87 -14.05
N ARG A 337 34.23 12.83 -14.87
CA ARG A 337 35.19 11.72 -14.88
C ARG A 337 35.25 10.91 -13.59
N VAL A 338 34.24 11.08 -12.71
CA VAL A 338 34.05 10.24 -11.51
C VAL A 338 33.36 8.94 -11.94
N PRO A 339 33.89 7.75 -11.57
CA PRO A 339 33.29 6.48 -11.94
C PRO A 339 31.92 6.31 -11.23
N VAL A 340 30.93 5.81 -11.97
CA VAL A 340 29.59 5.57 -11.46
C VAL A 340 29.18 4.12 -11.66
N GLU A 341 28.68 3.49 -10.62
CA GLU A 341 28.05 2.17 -10.65
C GLU A 341 26.55 2.32 -10.41
N VAL A 342 25.73 1.68 -11.26
CA VAL A 342 24.28 1.70 -11.12
C VAL A 342 23.82 0.30 -10.80
N ASP A 343 23.08 0.15 -9.71
CA ASP A 343 22.66 -1.15 -9.20
C ASP A 343 21.16 -1.15 -8.88
N TYR A 344 20.54 -2.32 -9.00
CA TYR A 344 19.22 -2.51 -8.43
C TYR A 344 19.33 -2.45 -6.90
N ALA A 345 18.45 -1.70 -6.26
CA ALA A 345 18.47 -1.57 -4.80
C ALA A 345 18.30 -2.93 -4.10
N SER A 346 17.51 -3.85 -4.67
CA SER A 346 17.41 -5.23 -4.21
C SER A 346 18.74 -5.96 -4.21
N GLU A 347 19.48 -5.88 -5.31
CA GLU A 347 20.79 -6.53 -5.41
C GLU A 347 21.82 -5.88 -4.49
N PHE A 348 21.85 -4.54 -4.46
CA PHE A 348 22.76 -3.78 -3.60
C PHE A 348 22.59 -4.13 -2.12
N ARG A 349 21.35 -4.25 -1.66
CA ARG A 349 21.00 -4.61 -0.29
C ARG A 349 21.58 -5.97 0.14
N TYR A 350 21.54 -6.98 -0.74
CA TYR A 350 21.90 -8.36 -0.40
C TYR A 350 23.34 -8.75 -0.75
N ARG A 351 23.96 -8.08 -1.73
CA ARG A 351 25.33 -8.46 -2.19
C ARG A 351 26.47 -7.97 -1.29
N ASN A 352 26.18 -7.23 -0.20
CA ASN A 352 27.18 -6.62 0.66
C ASN A 352 28.21 -5.79 -0.14
N PRO A 353 27.84 -4.65 -0.71
CA PRO A 353 28.67 -3.87 -1.63
C PRO A 353 29.95 -3.35 -0.95
N ILE A 354 31.03 -3.26 -1.74
CA ILE A 354 32.29 -2.70 -1.26
C ILE A 354 32.23 -1.18 -1.39
N ILE A 355 31.98 -0.49 -0.27
CA ILE A 355 31.95 0.97 -0.16
C ILE A 355 33.20 1.42 0.59
N LYS A 356 33.90 2.41 0.07
CA LYS A 356 35.13 2.97 0.65
C LYS A 356 34.87 4.39 1.16
N PRO A 357 35.71 4.87 2.09
CA PRO A 357 35.70 6.28 2.46
C PRO A 357 35.86 7.19 1.24
N GLY A 358 34.97 8.16 1.08
CA GLY A 358 34.91 9.05 -0.07
C GLY A 358 34.05 8.55 -1.23
N ASP A 359 33.43 7.37 -1.13
CA ASP A 359 32.36 6.96 -2.05
C ASP A 359 31.04 7.60 -1.61
N VAL A 360 30.16 7.86 -2.59
CA VAL A 360 28.85 8.45 -2.41
C VAL A 360 27.78 7.49 -2.93
N VAL A 361 26.70 7.31 -2.18
CA VAL A 361 25.53 6.55 -2.60
C VAL A 361 24.37 7.51 -2.85
N ILE A 362 23.79 7.45 -4.05
CA ILE A 362 22.61 8.22 -4.46
C ILE A 362 21.45 7.23 -4.63
N SER A 363 20.42 7.38 -3.82
CA SER A 363 19.18 6.60 -3.92
C SER A 363 18.13 7.37 -4.70
N ILE A 364 17.51 6.74 -5.70
CA ILE A 364 16.43 7.35 -6.48
C ILE A 364 15.13 6.60 -6.19
N SER A 365 14.16 7.29 -5.64
CA SER A 365 12.81 6.78 -5.39
C SER A 365 11.77 7.86 -5.70
N GLN A 366 10.73 7.52 -6.48
CA GLN A 366 9.61 8.42 -6.75
C GLN A 366 8.68 8.53 -5.53
N SER A 367 8.32 7.38 -4.94
CA SER A 367 7.39 7.33 -3.82
C SER A 367 8.04 7.56 -2.44
N GLY A 368 9.38 7.44 -2.34
CA GLY A 368 10.08 7.34 -1.05
C GLY A 368 9.81 6.04 -0.28
N GLU A 369 8.91 5.18 -0.77
CA GLU A 369 8.40 3.99 -0.07
C GLU A 369 8.81 2.65 -0.72
N THR A 370 9.68 2.67 -1.72
CA THR A 370 10.20 1.43 -2.33
C THR A 370 11.02 0.67 -1.31
N ALA A 371 10.52 -0.47 -0.84
CA ALA A 371 11.07 -1.23 0.29
C ALA A 371 12.56 -1.55 0.13
N ASP A 372 12.97 -2.06 -1.05
CA ASP A 372 14.38 -2.38 -1.30
C ASP A 372 15.27 -1.13 -1.33
N THR A 373 14.77 -0.01 -1.87
CA THR A 373 15.53 1.25 -1.90
C THR A 373 15.71 1.81 -0.49
N LYS A 374 14.66 1.81 0.34
CA LYS A 374 14.76 2.22 1.76
C LYS A 374 15.70 1.33 2.55
N ALA A 375 15.60 0.02 2.37
CA ALA A 375 16.44 -0.93 3.11
C ALA A 375 17.91 -0.95 2.64
N ALA A 376 18.20 -0.45 1.44
CA ALA A 376 19.56 -0.33 0.90
C ALA A 376 20.26 0.98 1.32
N MET A 377 19.50 1.95 1.84
CA MET A 377 20.00 3.22 2.40
C MET A 377 20.51 3.03 3.81
#